data_37a43c0acbb7429c814ade50d68b5443
#
_entry.id   37a43c0acbb7429c814ade50d68b5443
#
_cell.length_a   1.000
_cell.length_b   1.000
_cell.length_c   1.000
_cell.angle_alpha   90.00
_cell.angle_beta   90.00
_cell.angle_gamma   90.00
#
_symmetry.space_group_name_H-M   'P 1'
#
loop_
_entity.id
_entity.type
_entity.pdbx_description
1 polymer ?
#
loop_
_entity_poly.entity_id
_entity_poly.type
_entity_poly.pdbx_seq_one_letter_code
_entity_poly.pdbx_strand_id
1 'polypeptide(L)'
;MIDRPLYVDKIMAYVDTPFVKILTGVRRCGKSTILKMIMERLKTERNIPEDRMISCRFDSMEYEDMTAKQIYTLLKEQLSPAGKTYLFLDEVQEIKGWEKVVNSLASDFDVDLYITGSNSRMMSSEIATYLTGRY
;
A
#
# COMPACT_ATOMS: atom_id res chain seq x y z
N MET A 1 3.50 21.46 -10.20
CA MET A 1 2.50 20.81 -9.34
C MET A 1 1.99 19.54 -9.98
N ILE A 2 1.82 18.53 -9.18
CA ILE A 2 1.36 17.25 -9.70
C ILE A 2 -0.16 17.25 -9.83
N ASP A 3 -0.60 16.77 -10.96
CA ASP A 3 -2.01 16.61 -11.23
C ASP A 3 -2.49 15.32 -10.56
N ARG A 4 -3.13 15.46 -9.42
CA ARG A 4 -3.55 14.31 -8.63
C ARG A 4 -4.52 13.38 -9.36
N PRO A 5 -5.54 13.89 -10.05
CA PRO A 5 -6.44 12.99 -10.78
C PRO A 5 -5.71 12.16 -11.83
N LEU A 6 -4.76 12.74 -12.54
CA LEU A 6 -3.99 12.01 -13.53
C LEU A 6 -3.11 10.95 -12.89
N TYR A 7 -2.51 11.29 -11.74
CA TYR A 7 -1.68 10.36 -11.01
C TYR A 7 -2.52 9.18 -10.52
N VAL A 8 -3.70 9.47 -9.98
CA VAL A 8 -4.61 8.43 -9.51
C VAL A 8 -5.04 7.53 -10.67
N ASP A 9 -5.29 8.10 -11.83
CA ASP A 9 -5.65 7.31 -13.01
C ASP A 9 -4.56 6.30 -13.38
N LYS A 10 -3.31 6.71 -13.27
CA LYS A 10 -2.20 5.81 -13.55
C LYS A 10 -2.18 4.63 -12.59
N ILE A 11 -2.42 4.90 -11.33
CA ILE A 11 -2.41 3.86 -10.31
C ILE A 11 -3.61 2.94 -10.48
N MET A 12 -4.75 3.51 -10.81
CA MET A 12 -5.96 2.71 -11.00
C MET A 12 -5.80 1.70 -12.14
N ALA A 13 -4.91 1.96 -13.08
CA ALA A 13 -4.64 1.00 -14.15
C ALA A 13 -4.05 -0.30 -13.63
N TYR A 14 -3.48 -0.29 -12.42
CA TYR A 14 -2.86 -1.47 -11.82
C TYR A 14 -3.70 -2.11 -10.74
N VAL A 15 -4.94 -1.67 -10.56
CA VAL A 15 -5.84 -2.28 -9.59
C VAL A 15 -6.05 -3.75 -9.96
N ASP A 16 -6.03 -4.59 -8.94
CA ASP A 16 -6.26 -6.03 -9.08
C ASP A 16 -5.18 -6.74 -9.90
N THR A 17 -4.00 -6.13 -9.98
CA THR A 17 -2.83 -6.81 -10.56
C THR A 17 -1.96 -7.34 -9.43
N PRO A 18 -1.02 -8.26 -9.75
CA PRO A 18 -0.13 -8.79 -8.71
C PRO A 18 0.96 -7.82 -8.26
N PHE A 19 1.00 -6.64 -8.85
CA PHE A 19 2.04 -5.67 -8.52
C PHE A 19 1.73 -4.94 -7.23
N VAL A 20 2.77 -4.67 -6.44
CA VAL A 20 2.67 -3.76 -5.32
C VAL A 20 2.78 -2.35 -5.87
N LYS A 21 1.80 -1.51 -5.56
CA LYS A 21 1.79 -0.13 -6.06
C LYS A 21 2.51 0.76 -5.05
N ILE A 22 3.60 1.36 -5.49
CA ILE A 22 4.48 2.14 -4.62
C ILE A 22 4.45 3.61 -5.03
N LEU A 23 4.05 4.45 -4.08
CA LEU A 23 4.05 5.89 -4.28
C LEU A 23 5.22 6.46 -3.48
N THR A 24 6.21 6.99 -4.17
CA THR A 24 7.39 7.55 -3.51
C THR A 24 7.63 8.97 -3.98
N GLY A 25 8.63 9.57 -3.41
CA GLY A 25 9.16 10.82 -3.91
C GLY A 25 8.60 12.02 -3.19
N VAL A 26 7.91 12.83 -3.94
CA VAL A 26 7.61 14.19 -3.51
C VAL A 26 6.54 14.22 -2.43
N ARG A 27 6.95 14.62 -1.23
CA ARG A 27 6.01 14.72 -0.12
C ARG A 27 4.89 15.72 -0.39
N ARG A 28 5.18 16.74 -1.19
CA ARG A 28 4.19 17.76 -1.50
C ARG A 28 3.07 17.26 -2.38
N CYS A 29 3.22 16.10 -2.94
CA CYS A 29 2.18 15.51 -3.77
C CYS A 29 0.99 15.03 -2.96
N GLY A 30 1.12 14.98 -1.65
CA GLY A 30 0.04 14.49 -0.82
C GLY A 30 -0.21 13.02 -1.01
N LYS A 31 0.81 12.19 -0.77
CA LYS A 31 0.68 10.75 -0.98
C LYS A 31 -0.47 10.15 -0.19
N SER A 32 -0.66 10.61 1.05
CA SER A 32 -1.79 10.14 1.85
C SER A 32 -3.12 10.51 1.21
N THR A 33 -3.19 11.71 0.63
CA THR A 33 -4.39 12.14 -0.07
C THR A 33 -4.64 11.28 -1.29
N ILE A 34 -3.58 10.92 -2.01
CA ILE A 34 -3.72 10.06 -3.18
C ILE A 34 -4.25 8.69 -2.78
N LEU A 35 -3.77 8.14 -1.67
CA LEU A 35 -4.30 6.87 -1.18
C LEU A 35 -5.79 6.97 -0.90
N LYS A 36 -6.22 8.06 -0.28
CA LYS A 36 -7.64 8.26 0.00
C LYS A 36 -8.46 8.37 -1.28
N MET A 37 -7.91 9.03 -2.28
CA MET A 37 -8.59 9.13 -3.57
C MET A 37 -8.74 7.77 -4.23
N ILE A 38 -7.72 6.93 -4.13
CA ILE A 38 -7.80 5.58 -4.67
C ILE A 38 -8.88 4.79 -3.95
N MET A 39 -8.92 4.89 -2.62
CA MET A 39 -9.94 4.19 -1.84
C MET A 39 -11.35 4.61 -2.26
N GLU A 40 -11.55 5.92 -2.46
CA GLU A 40 -12.85 6.41 -2.90
C GLU A 40 -13.22 5.88 -4.26
N ARG A 41 -12.28 5.86 -5.18
CA ARG A 41 -12.55 5.36 -6.52
C ARG A 41 -12.85 3.86 -6.52
N LEU A 42 -12.18 3.11 -5.65
CA LEU A 42 -12.50 1.70 -5.52
C LEU A 42 -13.92 1.49 -5.02
N LYS A 43 -14.35 2.30 -4.06
CA LYS A 43 -15.72 2.21 -3.56
C LYS A 43 -16.74 2.57 -4.63
N THR A 44 -16.50 3.64 -5.37
CA THR A 44 -17.50 4.18 -6.29
C THR A 44 -17.46 3.50 -7.66
N GLU A 45 -16.27 3.16 -8.14
CA GLU A 45 -16.12 2.61 -9.49
C GLU A 45 -16.08 1.09 -9.53
N ARG A 46 -15.60 0.47 -8.46
CA ARG A 46 -15.44 -0.97 -8.40
C ARG A 46 -16.32 -1.63 -7.36
N ASN A 47 -17.10 -0.84 -6.63
CA ASN A 47 -18.04 -1.33 -5.62
C ASN A 47 -17.35 -2.18 -4.54
N ILE A 48 -16.12 -1.80 -4.16
CA ILE A 48 -15.40 -2.50 -3.12
C ILE A 48 -15.92 -2.04 -1.76
N PRO A 49 -16.39 -2.95 -0.91
CA PRO A 49 -16.90 -2.57 0.40
C PRO A 49 -15.77 -2.18 1.35
N GLU A 50 -16.10 -1.32 2.32
CA GLU A 50 -15.10 -0.82 3.25
C GLU A 50 -14.48 -1.91 4.10
N ASP A 51 -15.20 -2.97 4.38
CA ASP A 51 -14.66 -4.05 5.21
C ASP A 51 -13.61 -4.87 4.46
N ARG A 52 -13.40 -4.59 3.19
CA ARG A 52 -12.30 -5.21 2.42
C ARG A 52 -11.16 -4.23 2.16
N MET A 53 -11.17 -3.09 2.85
CA MET A 53 -10.11 -2.10 2.77
C MET A 53 -9.47 -1.91 4.14
N ILE A 54 -8.16 -1.95 4.20
CA ILE A 54 -7.41 -1.71 5.42
C ILE A 54 -6.45 -0.56 5.17
N SER A 55 -6.46 0.43 6.05
CA SER A 55 -5.60 1.58 5.92
C SER A 55 -4.79 1.74 7.20
N CYS A 56 -3.46 1.79 7.06
CA CYS A 56 -2.55 1.95 8.18
C CYS A 56 -1.57 3.05 7.88
N ARG A 57 -1.30 3.88 8.87
CA ARG A 57 -0.35 4.97 8.76
C ARG A 57 0.78 4.71 9.75
N PHE A 58 1.89 4.22 9.26
CA PHE A 58 2.93 3.67 10.11
C PHE A 58 3.82 4.70 10.80
N ASP A 59 3.65 5.97 10.52
CA ASP A 59 4.29 7.01 11.31
C ASP A 59 3.49 7.36 12.57
N SER A 60 2.37 6.67 12.79
CA SER A 60 1.57 6.84 13.98
C SER A 60 2.22 6.14 15.17
N MET A 61 2.07 6.72 16.36
CA MET A 61 2.57 6.12 17.58
C MET A 61 1.98 4.75 17.86
N GLU A 62 0.86 4.47 17.26
CA GLU A 62 0.20 3.17 17.40
C GLU A 62 1.11 2.01 17.01
N TYR A 63 2.01 2.26 16.06
CA TYR A 63 2.88 1.21 15.54
C TYR A 63 4.34 1.38 15.94
N GLU A 64 4.63 2.34 16.81
CA GLU A 64 6.01 2.78 17.03
C GLU A 64 6.95 1.66 17.47
N ASP A 65 6.51 0.80 18.35
CA ASP A 65 7.38 -0.27 18.88
C ASP A 65 7.08 -1.63 18.30
N MET A 66 6.31 -1.69 17.23
CA MET A 66 5.96 -2.98 16.63
C MET A 66 7.04 -3.47 15.69
N THR A 67 7.32 -4.77 15.79
CA THR A 67 8.25 -5.41 14.86
C THR A 67 7.55 -5.73 13.56
N ALA A 68 8.35 -6.05 12.53
CA ALA A 68 7.79 -6.46 11.25
C ALA A 68 6.84 -7.64 11.42
N LYS A 69 7.22 -8.61 12.24
CA LYS A 69 6.38 -9.78 12.44
C LYS A 69 5.06 -9.44 13.12
N GLN A 70 5.10 -8.51 14.07
CA GLN A 70 3.87 -8.06 14.73
C GLN A 70 2.94 -7.35 13.75
N ILE A 71 3.51 -6.52 12.89
CA ILE A 71 2.73 -5.83 11.85
C ILE A 71 2.12 -6.85 10.90
N TYR A 72 2.92 -7.82 10.46
CA TYR A 72 2.44 -8.87 9.56
C TYR A 72 1.26 -9.62 10.17
N THR A 73 1.38 -10.00 11.44
CA THR A 73 0.33 -10.74 12.14
C THR A 73 -0.93 -9.88 12.26
N LEU A 74 -0.74 -8.61 12.62
CA LEU A 74 -1.87 -7.70 12.75
C LEU A 74 -2.64 -7.57 11.43
N LEU A 75 -1.94 -7.39 10.34
CA LEU A 75 -2.58 -7.24 9.05
C LEU A 75 -3.21 -8.54 8.58
N LYS A 76 -2.53 -9.65 8.79
CA LYS A 76 -3.05 -10.94 8.39
C LYS A 76 -4.39 -11.25 9.05
N GLU A 77 -4.53 -10.87 10.31
CA GLU A 77 -5.75 -11.13 11.06
C GLU A 77 -6.93 -10.29 10.59
N GLN A 78 -6.65 -9.21 9.88
CA GLN A 78 -7.70 -8.32 9.40
C GLN A 78 -8.13 -8.61 7.96
N LEU A 79 -7.48 -9.55 7.31
CA LEU A 79 -7.82 -9.84 5.92
C LEU A 79 -9.21 -10.43 5.81
N SER A 80 -9.91 -10.04 4.74
CA SER A 80 -11.28 -10.48 4.56
C SER A 80 -11.32 -11.95 4.11
N PRO A 81 -12.11 -12.79 4.76
CA PRO A 81 -12.29 -14.17 4.28
C PRO A 81 -13.17 -14.25 3.04
N ALA A 82 -13.87 -13.18 2.71
CA ALA A 82 -14.81 -13.17 1.61
C ALA A 82 -14.15 -12.95 0.25
N GLY A 83 -12.90 -12.52 0.22
CA GLY A 83 -12.23 -12.25 -1.04
C GLY A 83 -11.03 -11.34 -0.86
N LYS A 84 -10.62 -10.71 -1.95
CA LYS A 84 -9.44 -9.87 -1.95
C LYS A 84 -9.57 -8.70 -0.98
N THR A 85 -8.51 -8.43 -0.23
CA THR A 85 -8.42 -7.29 0.66
C THR A 85 -7.48 -6.25 0.05
N TYR A 86 -7.88 -5.00 0.11
CA TYR A 86 -7.12 -3.88 -0.42
C TYR A 86 -6.42 -3.17 0.73
N LEU A 87 -5.09 -3.19 0.70
CA LEU A 87 -4.28 -2.67 1.79
C LEU A 87 -3.63 -1.36 1.38
N PHE A 88 -3.81 -0.34 2.21
CA PHE A 88 -3.25 1.00 1.98
C PHE A 88 -2.30 1.31 3.13
N LEU A 89 -1.02 1.12 2.88
CA LEU A 89 0.01 1.20 3.92
C LEU A 89 0.84 2.45 3.70
N ASP A 90 0.62 3.45 4.57
CA ASP A 90 1.23 4.76 4.45
C ASP A 90 2.50 4.83 5.28
N GLU A 91 3.56 5.42 4.72
CA GLU A 91 4.85 5.62 5.38
C GLU A 91 5.48 4.31 5.86
N VAL A 92 5.58 3.35 4.95
CA VAL A 92 6.06 2.01 5.32
C VAL A 92 7.51 2.00 5.75
N GLN A 93 8.32 3.01 5.36
CA GLN A 93 9.72 3.04 5.77
C GLN A 93 9.89 3.17 7.28
N GLU A 94 8.83 3.54 7.98
CA GLU A 94 8.87 3.60 9.45
C GLU A 94 8.97 2.22 10.08
N ILE A 95 8.72 1.17 9.33
CA ILE A 95 8.80 -0.19 9.86
C ILE A 95 10.09 -0.82 9.38
N LYS A 96 10.94 -1.21 10.31
CA LYS A 96 12.16 -1.92 9.97
C LYS A 96 11.78 -3.30 9.41
N GLY A 97 12.24 -3.58 8.18
CA GLY A 97 11.91 -4.84 7.54
C GLY A 97 10.57 -4.83 6.82
N TRP A 98 10.06 -3.67 6.48
CA TRP A 98 8.77 -3.54 5.82
C TRP A 98 8.71 -4.31 4.50
N GLU A 99 9.84 -4.43 3.82
CA GLU A 99 9.87 -5.11 2.53
C GLU A 99 9.42 -6.57 2.66
N LYS A 100 9.87 -7.21 3.74
CA LYS A 100 9.50 -8.60 3.96
C LYS A 100 8.01 -8.73 4.31
N VAL A 101 7.48 -7.77 5.04
CA VAL A 101 6.06 -7.75 5.36
C VAL A 101 5.23 -7.65 4.08
N VAL A 102 5.56 -6.68 3.25
CA VAL A 102 4.84 -6.44 2.00
C VAL A 102 4.95 -7.65 1.09
N ASN A 103 6.16 -8.18 0.93
CA ASN A 103 6.38 -9.29 0.05
C ASN A 103 5.64 -10.55 0.53
N SER A 104 5.64 -10.78 1.83
CA SER A 104 4.94 -11.94 2.38
C SER A 104 3.43 -11.83 2.20
N LEU A 105 2.88 -10.64 2.43
CA LEU A 105 1.45 -10.45 2.22
C LEU A 105 1.08 -10.66 0.76
N ALA A 106 1.89 -10.13 -0.14
CA ALA A 106 1.61 -10.26 -1.57
C ALA A 106 1.71 -11.70 -2.04
N SER A 107 2.64 -12.48 -1.47
CA SER A 107 2.87 -13.86 -1.90
C SER A 107 1.87 -14.83 -1.29
N ASP A 108 1.45 -14.59 -0.06
CA ASP A 108 0.72 -15.58 0.71
C ASP A 108 -0.78 -15.37 0.73
N PHE A 109 -1.25 -14.20 0.36
CA PHE A 109 -2.66 -13.87 0.50
C PHE A 109 -3.20 -13.17 -0.73
N ASP A 110 -4.52 -13.20 -0.87
CA ASP A 110 -5.20 -12.51 -1.95
C ASP A 110 -5.38 -11.05 -1.53
N VAL A 111 -4.40 -10.22 -1.85
CA VAL A 111 -4.39 -8.82 -1.45
C VAL A 111 -3.96 -7.94 -2.63
N ASP A 112 -4.39 -6.69 -2.55
CA ASP A 112 -3.96 -5.66 -3.48
C ASP A 112 -3.32 -4.56 -2.64
N LEU A 113 -2.04 -4.32 -2.86
CA LEU A 113 -1.23 -3.48 -1.98
C LEU A 113 -0.89 -2.14 -2.60
N TYR A 114 -1.13 -1.09 -1.82
CA TYR A 114 -0.79 0.30 -2.17
C TYR A 114 0.02 0.86 -1.02
N ILE A 115 1.27 1.20 -1.27
CA ILE A 115 2.15 1.66 -0.19
C ILE A 115 2.76 2.99 -0.55
N THR A 116 3.09 3.76 0.48
CA THR A 116 3.82 5.00 0.29
C THR A 116 5.07 5.01 1.13
N GLY A 117 6.02 5.82 0.71
CA GLY A 117 7.20 6.09 1.48
C GLY A 117 7.76 7.43 1.07
N SER A 118 8.51 8.06 1.96
CA SER A 118 8.95 9.42 1.72
C SER A 118 10.46 9.61 1.82
N ASN A 119 11.24 8.54 1.90
CA ASN A 119 12.68 8.72 1.94
C ASN A 119 13.37 7.95 0.83
N SER A 120 14.67 8.25 0.65
CA SER A 120 15.42 7.73 -0.47
C SER A 120 15.57 6.21 -0.46
N ARG A 121 15.40 5.57 0.67
CA ARG A 121 15.50 4.12 0.72
C ARG A 121 14.39 3.43 -0.06
N MET A 122 13.29 4.13 -0.25
CA MET A 122 12.19 3.61 -1.05
C MET A 122 12.52 3.59 -2.54
N MET A 123 13.61 4.23 -2.92
CA MET A 123 14.02 4.33 -4.33
C MET A 123 14.97 3.22 -4.75
N SER A 124 15.18 2.23 -3.91
CA SER A 124 16.11 1.15 -4.23
C SER A 124 15.62 0.34 -5.41
N SER A 125 16.56 -0.28 -6.12
CA SER A 125 16.22 -1.12 -7.26
C SER A 125 15.35 -2.31 -6.84
N GLU A 126 15.52 -2.77 -5.62
CA GLU A 126 14.73 -3.88 -5.10
C GLU A 126 13.25 -3.52 -5.06
N ILE A 127 12.94 -2.30 -4.61
CA ILE A 127 11.56 -1.85 -4.56
C ILE A 127 10.99 -1.72 -5.97
N ALA A 128 11.78 -1.18 -6.87
CA ALA A 128 11.35 -1.06 -8.27
C ALA A 128 11.04 -2.44 -8.86
N THR A 129 11.81 -3.45 -8.47
CA THR A 129 11.58 -4.80 -8.94
C THR A 129 10.23 -5.32 -8.48
N TYR A 130 9.85 -5.07 -7.23
CA TYR A 130 8.53 -5.47 -6.76
C TYR A 130 7.42 -4.84 -7.57
N LEU A 131 7.58 -3.57 -7.90
CA LEU A 131 6.55 -2.86 -8.64
C LEU A 131 6.48 -3.29 -10.09
N THR A 132 7.62 -3.49 -10.71
CA THR A 132 7.69 -3.71 -12.16
C THR A 132 8.14 -5.10 -12.57
N GLY A 133 8.80 -5.81 -11.71
CA GLY A 133 9.43 -7.07 -12.05
C GLY A 133 8.76 -8.31 -11.52
N ARG A 134 7.65 -8.13 -10.86
CA ARG A 134 6.93 -9.28 -10.34
C ARG A 134 6.11 -9.98 -11.40
N TYR A 135 6.14 -9.42 -12.53
CA TYR A 135 5.52 -10.01 -13.67
C TYR A 135 6.29 -11.18 -14.21
#